data_e42bdead0f066f0cc12c3125eabfa273
#
_entry.id   e42bdead0f066f0cc12c3125eabfa273
#
_cell.length_a   1.000
_cell.length_b   1.000
_cell.length_c   1.000
_cell.angle_alpha   90.00
_cell.angle_beta   90.00
_cell.angle_gamma   90.00
#
_symmetry.space_group_name_H-M   'P 1'
#
loop_
_entity.id
_entity.type
_entity.pdbx_description
1 polymer ?
#
loop_
_entity_poly.entity_id
_entity_poly.type
_entity_poly.pdbx_seq_one_letter_code
_entity_poly.pdbx_strand_id
1 'polypeptide(L)'
;MKKLLFSLVALFIGVSSICAQMMELPLDPEVRVGKLENGMTYYIRHNEKPKGQASFYIYHDVGAIQEEDDQQGLAHFLEHMAFNGSVNLPEKAMIEQLETIGVQFGLNLNAFTSWDCTEYMIKDCPVAEEKNLDLALLILHDWSQFISLQDEEIDSERGVIMEELRTRDGAGLRAQNDMIKNLFKGTLYEHRNLIGYLDGLKSFERSSLVNFYKKWYRPEYQALVIVGDVDVDQVEAKIKALMADIPASPADAAQKEVIMVPATDEPIISVFTDKELTQSSVMMFARREALPKEYQNTSVGYSYNLINSFVSVMMGARFDEIAQAADAPFLGGGMSEGSIGICPTLESTMFSATAHEGRTDDAFRAMYTEMERMRRHGFTAGEFERAKQEILRWSERQYTNRNDVHNDSYAQRYLDHYAKGTPMMDAETEWQFDQMVINQMNVDVINQAY
;
A
#
# COMPACT_ATOMS: atom_id res chain seq x y z
N MET A 1 9.05 -18.30 -11.40
CA MET A 1 7.95 -17.82 -12.28
C MET A 1 7.28 -18.92 -13.09
N LYS A 2 7.89 -19.51 -14.14
CA LYS A 2 7.20 -20.54 -14.97
C LYS A 2 6.66 -21.74 -14.17
N LYS A 3 7.35 -22.20 -13.13
CA LYS A 3 6.89 -23.34 -12.32
C LYS A 3 5.72 -22.98 -11.38
N LEU A 4 5.69 -21.77 -10.80
CA LEU A 4 4.59 -21.29 -9.95
C LEU A 4 3.33 -21.03 -10.80
N LEU A 5 3.48 -20.38 -11.95
CA LEU A 5 2.38 -20.16 -12.90
C LEU A 5 1.83 -21.49 -13.44
N PHE A 6 2.70 -22.46 -13.76
CA PHE A 6 2.29 -23.80 -14.18
C PHE A 6 1.63 -24.58 -13.05
N SER A 7 2.05 -24.41 -11.78
CA SER A 7 1.39 -25.05 -10.64
C SER A 7 0.01 -24.43 -10.37
N LEU A 8 -0.14 -23.12 -10.44
CA LEU A 8 -1.42 -22.44 -10.35
C LEU A 8 -2.36 -22.81 -11.51
N VAL A 9 -1.88 -22.83 -12.75
CA VAL A 9 -2.68 -23.26 -13.92
C VAL A 9 -3.02 -24.76 -13.84
N ALA A 10 -2.12 -25.61 -13.32
CA ALA A 10 -2.39 -27.02 -13.11
C ALA A 10 -3.38 -27.27 -11.94
N LEU A 11 -3.38 -26.42 -10.92
CA LEU A 11 -4.34 -26.45 -9.81
C LEU A 11 -5.79 -26.23 -10.30
N PHE A 12 -5.97 -25.40 -11.34
CA PHE A 12 -7.27 -25.06 -11.91
C PHE A 12 -7.83 -26.08 -12.92
N ILE A 13 -7.07 -27.09 -13.35
CA ILE A 13 -7.56 -28.15 -14.22
C ILE A 13 -8.64 -29.02 -13.53
N GLY A 14 -8.72 -28.99 -12.18
CA GLY A 14 -9.78 -29.64 -11.40
C GLY A 14 -11.03 -28.79 -11.14
N VAL A 15 -10.96 -27.49 -11.35
CA VAL A 15 -12.05 -26.51 -11.18
C VAL A 15 -12.55 -26.17 -12.59
N SER A 16 -13.82 -26.40 -12.86
CA SER A 16 -14.49 -26.25 -14.17
C SER A 16 -13.93 -25.17 -15.09
N SER A 17 -14.02 -25.38 -16.39
CA SER A 17 -13.42 -24.68 -17.53
C SER A 17 -13.44 -23.13 -17.53
N ILE A 18 -14.09 -22.49 -16.57
CA ILE A 18 -14.20 -21.03 -16.45
C ILE A 18 -12.96 -20.41 -15.77
N CYS A 19 -12.34 -21.12 -14.80
CA CYS A 19 -11.12 -20.64 -14.13
C CYS A 19 -9.82 -21.03 -14.85
N ALA A 20 -9.88 -21.92 -15.85
CA ALA A 20 -8.72 -22.36 -16.60
C ALA A 20 -8.22 -21.33 -17.63
N GLN A 21 -9.00 -20.30 -17.92
CA GLN A 21 -8.63 -19.21 -18.81
C GLN A 21 -8.36 -17.95 -17.98
N MET A 22 -7.15 -17.42 -18.05
CA MET A 22 -6.83 -16.12 -17.46
C MET A 22 -7.73 -15.06 -18.09
N MET A 23 -8.66 -14.56 -17.31
CA MET A 23 -9.65 -13.56 -17.73
C MET A 23 -9.38 -12.29 -16.94
N GLU A 24 -9.31 -11.17 -17.63
CA GLU A 24 -9.27 -9.86 -17.01
C GLU A 24 -10.59 -9.59 -16.28
N LEU A 25 -10.52 -9.04 -15.08
CA LEU A 25 -11.70 -8.72 -14.29
C LEU A 25 -12.28 -7.38 -14.75
N PRO A 26 -13.62 -7.23 -14.75
CA PRO A 26 -14.24 -5.97 -15.12
C PRO A 26 -13.90 -4.88 -14.10
N LEU A 27 -13.76 -3.66 -14.59
CA LEU A 27 -13.64 -2.48 -13.75
C LEU A 27 -15.02 -2.03 -13.28
N ASP A 28 -15.05 -1.32 -12.14
CA ASP A 28 -16.27 -0.64 -11.67
C ASP A 28 -16.78 0.33 -12.74
N PRO A 29 -18.01 0.17 -13.25
CA PRO A 29 -18.53 1.04 -14.31
C PRO A 29 -18.80 2.48 -13.87
N GLU A 30 -18.84 2.75 -12.55
CA GLU A 30 -19.07 4.07 -11.99
C GLU A 30 -17.77 4.90 -11.85
N VAL A 31 -16.60 4.29 -12.02
CA VAL A 31 -15.33 5.02 -12.04
C VAL A 31 -14.95 5.41 -13.46
N ARG A 32 -14.65 6.67 -13.67
CA ARG A 32 -14.02 7.18 -14.89
C ARG A 32 -12.51 7.04 -14.76
N VAL A 33 -11.93 6.12 -15.53
CA VAL A 33 -10.47 5.93 -15.62
C VAL A 33 -9.98 6.49 -16.96
N GLY A 34 -8.88 7.23 -16.91
CA GLY A 34 -8.26 7.75 -18.12
C GLY A 34 -6.78 8.02 -17.96
N LYS A 35 -6.15 8.33 -19.08
CA LYS A 35 -4.75 8.72 -19.15
C LYS A 35 -4.62 10.01 -19.96
N LEU A 36 -3.92 10.99 -19.40
CA LEU A 36 -3.65 12.26 -20.06
C LEU A 36 -2.57 12.08 -21.15
N GLU A 37 -2.46 13.02 -22.07
CA GLU A 37 -1.47 12.98 -23.17
C GLU A 37 -0.02 12.95 -22.64
N ASN A 38 0.23 13.56 -21.47
CA ASN A 38 1.54 13.54 -20.81
C ASN A 38 1.86 12.24 -20.09
N GLY A 39 0.93 11.30 -20.01
CA GLY A 39 1.12 9.98 -19.37
C GLY A 39 0.54 9.85 -17.96
N MET A 40 0.05 10.94 -17.35
CA MET A 40 -0.59 10.89 -16.03
C MET A 40 -1.91 10.12 -16.09
N THR A 41 -2.13 9.25 -15.08
CA THR A 41 -3.40 8.50 -14.96
C THR A 41 -4.37 9.24 -14.06
N TYR A 42 -5.68 9.10 -14.29
CA TYR A 42 -6.68 9.65 -13.37
C TYR A 42 -7.84 8.68 -13.15
N TYR A 43 -8.43 8.77 -11.95
CA TYR A 43 -9.63 8.07 -11.52
C TYR A 43 -10.60 9.09 -10.96
N ILE A 44 -11.84 9.10 -11.44
CA ILE A 44 -12.88 10.02 -10.97
C ILE A 44 -14.13 9.20 -10.70
N ARG A 45 -14.70 9.35 -9.49
CA ARG A 45 -15.97 8.71 -9.13
C ARG A 45 -16.90 9.68 -8.41
N HIS A 46 -18.17 9.69 -8.80
CA HIS A 46 -19.21 10.30 -8.00
C HIS A 46 -19.56 9.43 -6.81
N ASN A 47 -19.57 10.00 -5.60
CA ASN A 47 -20.04 9.35 -4.37
C ASN A 47 -20.47 10.41 -3.35
N GLU A 48 -21.63 10.23 -2.70
CA GLU A 48 -22.19 11.20 -1.74
C GLU A 48 -21.94 10.81 -0.28
N LYS A 49 -20.80 10.23 0.04
CA LYS A 49 -20.46 9.78 1.41
C LYS A 49 -19.08 10.25 1.85
N PRO A 50 -18.99 11.41 2.51
CA PRO A 50 -20.06 12.35 2.91
C PRO A 50 -20.61 13.18 1.74
N LYS A 51 -21.88 13.61 1.86
CA LYS A 51 -22.52 14.48 0.88
C LYS A 51 -21.94 15.90 0.90
N GLY A 52 -21.78 16.50 -0.29
CA GLY A 52 -21.22 17.84 -0.46
C GLY A 52 -19.69 17.89 -0.24
N GLN A 53 -19.04 16.76 -0.13
CA GLN A 53 -17.58 16.66 0.08
C GLN A 53 -16.94 15.73 -0.94
N ALA A 54 -15.64 15.95 -1.22
CA ALA A 54 -14.83 15.08 -2.04
C ALA A 54 -13.43 14.92 -1.46
N SER A 55 -12.81 13.78 -1.75
CA SER A 55 -11.43 13.49 -1.43
C SER A 55 -10.58 13.52 -2.70
N PHE A 56 -9.42 14.13 -2.59
CA PHE A 56 -8.47 14.36 -3.69
C PHE A 56 -7.13 13.78 -3.32
N TYR A 57 -6.57 12.98 -4.22
CA TYR A 57 -5.28 12.35 -4.03
C TYR A 57 -4.41 12.53 -5.26
N ILE A 58 -3.12 12.76 -5.04
CA ILE A 58 -2.10 12.52 -6.05
C ILE A 58 -1.11 11.49 -5.50
N TYR A 59 -0.95 10.42 -6.25
CA TYR A 59 -0.01 9.35 -5.96
C TYR A 59 1.19 9.49 -6.88
N HIS A 60 2.38 9.48 -6.30
CA HIS A 60 3.63 9.39 -7.01
C HIS A 60 4.19 7.98 -6.78
N ASP A 61 4.35 7.22 -7.86
CA ASP A 61 5.04 5.92 -7.85
C ASP A 61 6.56 6.15 -7.73
N VAL A 62 6.94 6.89 -6.69
CA VAL A 62 8.30 7.37 -6.38
C VAL A 62 8.45 7.53 -4.87
N GLY A 63 9.49 6.93 -4.31
CA GLY A 63 9.77 6.99 -2.88
C GLY A 63 11.27 6.94 -2.58
N ALA A 64 11.63 6.53 -1.38
CA ALA A 64 13.02 6.54 -0.93
C ALA A 64 13.95 5.60 -1.74
N ILE A 65 13.40 4.59 -2.41
CA ILE A 65 14.21 3.65 -3.20
C ILE A 65 14.78 4.27 -4.47
N GLN A 66 14.18 5.37 -4.96
CA GLN A 66 14.68 6.12 -6.10
C GLN A 66 15.79 7.12 -5.73
N GLU A 67 16.10 7.30 -4.46
CA GLU A 67 17.19 8.15 -3.99
C GLU A 67 18.57 7.59 -4.37
N GLU A 68 19.50 8.47 -4.65
CA GLU A 68 20.93 8.14 -4.73
C GLU A 68 21.52 8.09 -3.30
N ASP A 69 22.74 7.61 -3.14
CA ASP A 69 23.31 7.39 -1.81
C ASP A 69 23.50 8.68 -1.00
N ASP A 70 23.72 9.81 -1.68
CA ASP A 70 23.80 11.14 -1.08
C ASP A 70 22.43 11.85 -0.92
N GLN A 71 21.35 11.19 -1.35
CA GLN A 71 19.98 11.73 -1.31
C GLN A 71 19.10 11.09 -0.23
N GLN A 72 19.65 10.24 0.65
CA GLN A 72 18.82 9.51 1.61
C GLN A 72 18.02 10.43 2.52
N GLY A 73 16.68 10.24 2.49
CA GLY A 73 15.69 11.05 3.19
C GLY A 73 15.13 12.22 2.37
N LEU A 74 15.60 12.44 1.13
CA LEU A 74 15.12 13.56 0.30
C LEU A 74 13.73 13.31 -0.30
N ALA A 75 13.29 12.06 -0.46
CA ALA A 75 11.91 11.75 -0.83
C ALA A 75 10.93 12.24 0.25
N HIS A 76 11.23 11.95 1.52
CA HIS A 76 10.46 12.43 2.67
C HIS A 76 10.60 13.95 2.85
N PHE A 77 11.80 14.50 2.66
CA PHE A 77 12.00 15.93 2.70
C PHE A 77 11.17 16.66 1.64
N LEU A 78 11.07 16.11 0.43
CA LEU A 78 10.27 16.66 -0.65
C LEU A 78 8.77 16.62 -0.31
N GLU A 79 8.32 15.58 0.39
CA GLU A 79 6.95 15.51 0.92
C GLU A 79 6.63 16.74 1.79
N HIS A 80 7.49 17.08 2.74
CA HIS A 80 7.34 18.27 3.58
C HIS A 80 7.35 19.56 2.76
N MET A 81 8.25 19.67 1.78
CA MET A 81 8.33 20.84 0.91
C MET A 81 7.07 21.09 0.09
N ALA A 82 6.27 20.07 -0.18
CA ALA A 82 4.98 20.21 -0.87
C ALA A 82 3.96 21.06 -0.09
N PHE A 83 4.16 21.26 1.22
CA PHE A 83 3.36 22.11 2.08
C PHE A 83 4.03 23.47 2.39
N ASN A 84 5.25 23.70 1.88
CA ASN A 84 6.05 24.89 2.11
C ASN A 84 6.12 25.80 0.88
N GLY A 85 5.09 25.73 0.03
CA GLY A 85 4.89 26.63 -1.10
C GLY A 85 5.08 25.99 -2.46
N SER A 86 4.26 26.47 -3.37
CA SER A 86 4.26 26.10 -4.78
C SER A 86 4.24 27.36 -5.65
N VAL A 87 4.29 27.18 -6.96
CA VAL A 87 4.29 28.30 -7.93
C VAL A 87 3.01 29.14 -7.81
N ASN A 88 1.84 28.49 -7.64
CA ASN A 88 0.56 29.19 -7.57
C ASN A 88 0.12 29.51 -6.13
N LEU A 89 0.66 28.80 -5.13
CA LEU A 89 0.33 28.94 -3.71
C LEU A 89 1.62 29.09 -2.90
N PRO A 90 2.21 30.28 -2.89
CA PRO A 90 3.50 30.52 -2.22
C PRO A 90 3.41 30.38 -0.70
N GLU A 91 4.52 30.00 -0.07
CA GLU A 91 4.66 29.88 1.38
C GLU A 91 3.59 28.96 1.99
N LYS A 92 2.81 29.45 2.94
CA LYS A 92 1.73 28.70 3.60
C LYS A 92 0.34 28.95 3.00
N ALA A 93 0.25 29.62 1.86
CA ALA A 93 -1.03 30.01 1.24
C ALA A 93 -1.96 28.81 0.97
N MET A 94 -1.41 27.63 0.65
CA MET A 94 -2.18 26.40 0.46
C MET A 94 -2.90 26.03 1.76
N ILE A 95 -2.17 25.92 2.86
CA ILE A 95 -2.72 25.52 4.17
C ILE A 95 -3.75 26.56 4.62
N GLU A 96 -3.39 27.86 4.56
CA GLU A 96 -4.27 28.94 4.98
C GLU A 96 -5.60 28.96 4.21
N GLN A 97 -5.56 28.76 2.87
CA GLN A 97 -6.78 28.73 2.08
C GLN A 97 -7.64 27.49 2.38
N LEU A 98 -7.03 26.32 2.55
CA LEU A 98 -7.74 25.10 2.92
C LEU A 98 -8.38 25.19 4.31
N GLU A 99 -7.70 25.79 5.28
CA GLU A 99 -8.25 26.01 6.62
C GLU A 99 -9.48 26.93 6.61
N THR A 100 -9.55 27.91 5.72
CA THR A 100 -10.75 28.79 5.59
C THR A 100 -12.00 28.05 5.19
N ILE A 101 -11.87 26.87 4.56
CA ILE A 101 -12.98 26.02 4.12
C ILE A 101 -13.15 24.77 5.01
N GLY A 102 -12.42 24.69 6.13
CA GLY A 102 -12.55 23.65 7.14
C GLY A 102 -11.66 22.42 6.92
N VAL A 103 -10.75 22.43 5.97
CA VAL A 103 -9.74 21.38 5.77
C VAL A 103 -8.51 21.71 6.64
N GLN A 104 -8.15 20.82 7.56
CA GLN A 104 -7.12 21.03 8.57
C GLN A 104 -5.90 20.15 8.31
N PHE A 105 -4.70 20.74 8.44
CA PHE A 105 -3.44 20.01 8.34
C PHE A 105 -3.33 18.94 9.45
N GLY A 106 -2.88 17.74 9.08
CA GLY A 106 -2.76 16.59 9.97
C GLY A 106 -4.08 15.83 10.20
N LEU A 107 -5.23 16.38 9.82
CA LEU A 107 -6.53 15.71 9.91
C LEU A 107 -7.06 15.34 8.51
N ASN A 108 -7.37 16.35 7.69
CA ASN A 108 -7.91 16.18 6.34
C ASN A 108 -6.86 16.41 5.24
N LEU A 109 -5.87 17.24 5.52
CA LEU A 109 -4.72 17.52 4.67
C LEU A 109 -3.53 16.75 5.21
N ASN A 110 -2.98 15.81 4.44
CA ASN A 110 -1.88 14.97 4.88
C ASN A 110 -1.08 14.43 3.69
N ALA A 111 0.06 13.81 3.97
CA ALA A 111 0.84 13.05 3.01
C ALA A 111 1.59 11.91 3.73
N PHE A 112 2.16 11.01 2.97
CA PHE A 112 3.15 10.07 3.47
C PHE A 112 4.12 9.66 2.37
N THR A 113 5.34 9.35 2.77
CA THR A 113 6.39 8.76 1.93
C THR A 113 6.69 7.34 2.38
N SER A 114 6.81 6.44 1.41
CA SER A 114 7.26 5.06 1.59
C SER A 114 8.53 4.81 0.77
N TRP A 115 8.98 3.55 0.72
CA TRP A 115 10.12 3.18 -0.12
C TRP A 115 9.84 3.37 -1.62
N ASP A 116 8.63 3.03 -2.07
CA ASP A 116 8.28 3.02 -3.49
C ASP A 116 7.28 4.09 -3.90
N CYS A 117 6.70 4.82 -2.96
CA CYS A 117 5.68 5.84 -3.28
C CYS A 117 5.69 7.03 -2.34
N THR A 118 5.12 8.13 -2.83
CA THR A 118 4.72 9.29 -2.04
C THR A 118 3.27 9.63 -2.41
N GLU A 119 2.43 9.85 -1.42
CA GLU A 119 1.02 10.15 -1.60
C GLU A 119 0.66 11.44 -0.86
N TYR A 120 -0.06 12.33 -1.54
CA TYR A 120 -0.62 13.55 -0.96
C TYR A 120 -2.12 13.50 -1.05
N MET A 121 -2.80 14.00 -0.01
CA MET A 121 -4.25 13.87 0.10
C MET A 121 -4.93 15.08 0.72
N ILE A 122 -6.09 15.43 0.18
CA ILE A 122 -7.06 16.35 0.76
C ILE A 122 -8.35 15.55 0.92
N LYS A 123 -8.73 15.23 2.16
CA LYS A 123 -9.91 14.42 2.47
C LYS A 123 -11.09 15.30 2.87
N ASP A 124 -12.28 14.86 2.51
CA ASP A 124 -13.55 15.49 2.94
C ASP A 124 -13.60 17.00 2.66
N CYS A 125 -12.98 17.44 1.54
CA CYS A 125 -13.00 18.84 1.12
C CYS A 125 -14.44 19.24 0.73
N PRO A 126 -14.99 20.34 1.27
CA PRO A 126 -16.31 20.85 0.87
C PRO A 126 -16.28 21.31 -0.58
N VAL A 127 -17.07 20.67 -1.46
CA VAL A 127 -17.09 20.95 -2.91
C VAL A 127 -18.40 21.57 -3.41
N ALA A 128 -19.32 21.93 -2.51
CA ALA A 128 -20.54 22.59 -2.87
C ALA A 128 -20.32 23.97 -3.55
N GLU A 129 -19.22 24.64 -3.24
CA GLU A 129 -18.78 25.84 -3.95
C GLU A 129 -17.68 25.45 -4.95
N GLU A 130 -17.88 25.77 -6.24
CA GLU A 130 -16.95 25.42 -7.32
C GLU A 130 -15.51 25.90 -7.06
N LYS A 131 -15.34 27.07 -6.43
CA LYS A 131 -14.01 27.59 -6.07
C LYS A 131 -13.19 26.64 -5.18
N ASN A 132 -13.84 25.84 -4.32
CA ASN A 132 -13.18 24.89 -3.45
C ASN A 132 -12.71 23.65 -4.24
N LEU A 133 -13.51 23.18 -5.20
CA LEU A 133 -13.10 22.17 -6.17
C LEU A 133 -11.90 22.66 -6.99
N ASP A 134 -11.95 23.89 -7.49
CA ASP A 134 -10.86 24.49 -8.26
C ASP A 134 -9.57 24.63 -7.44
N LEU A 135 -9.68 25.03 -6.16
CA LEU A 135 -8.54 25.09 -5.25
C LEU A 135 -7.92 23.70 -5.03
N ALA A 136 -8.73 22.68 -4.75
CA ALA A 136 -8.22 21.33 -4.54
C ALA A 136 -7.53 20.77 -5.80
N LEU A 137 -8.10 20.98 -6.98
CA LEU A 137 -7.48 20.58 -8.25
C LEU A 137 -6.19 21.34 -8.54
N LEU A 138 -6.13 22.65 -8.23
CA LEU A 138 -4.90 23.46 -8.36
C LEU A 138 -3.79 22.94 -7.43
N ILE A 139 -4.15 22.50 -6.23
CA ILE A 139 -3.18 21.91 -5.29
C ILE A 139 -2.62 20.60 -5.86
N LEU A 140 -3.47 19.71 -6.41
CA LEU A 140 -2.98 18.49 -7.07
C LEU A 140 -2.04 18.80 -8.25
N HIS A 141 -2.36 19.83 -9.04
CA HIS A 141 -1.50 20.30 -10.11
C HIS A 141 -0.14 20.75 -9.59
N ASP A 142 -0.14 21.57 -8.53
CA ASP A 142 1.09 22.10 -7.96
C ASP A 142 1.95 21.00 -7.30
N TRP A 143 1.33 20.05 -6.64
CA TRP A 143 2.02 18.88 -6.10
C TRP A 143 2.62 17.97 -7.16
N SER A 144 2.10 18.01 -8.39
CA SER A 144 2.64 17.23 -9.48
C SER A 144 4.06 17.67 -9.89
N GLN A 145 4.24 18.96 -10.26
CA GLN A 145 5.51 19.47 -10.78
C GLN A 145 5.83 20.95 -10.44
N PHE A 146 5.08 21.58 -9.53
CA PHE A 146 5.19 23.01 -9.28
C PHE A 146 5.54 23.37 -7.82
N ILE A 147 6.19 22.45 -7.08
CA ILE A 147 6.73 22.70 -5.73
C ILE A 147 7.90 23.70 -5.85
N SER A 148 7.90 24.75 -5.04
CA SER A 148 8.81 25.88 -5.21
C SER A 148 10.26 25.60 -4.78
N LEU A 149 10.50 24.81 -3.75
CA LEU A 149 11.81 24.45 -3.20
C LEU A 149 12.72 25.67 -2.94
N GLN A 150 12.19 26.70 -2.25
CA GLN A 150 12.94 27.90 -1.89
C GLN A 150 13.99 27.58 -0.83
N ASP A 151 15.17 28.25 -0.91
CA ASP A 151 16.28 27.98 -0.02
C ASP A 151 15.92 28.25 1.45
N GLU A 152 15.20 29.34 1.72
CA GLU A 152 14.76 29.72 3.05
C GLU A 152 13.80 28.69 3.67
N GLU A 153 12.89 28.16 2.86
CA GLU A 153 11.94 27.13 3.29
C GLU A 153 12.64 25.78 3.54
N ILE A 154 13.59 25.39 2.67
CA ILE A 154 14.41 24.19 2.87
C ILE A 154 15.18 24.28 4.19
N ASP A 155 15.85 25.41 4.44
CA ASP A 155 16.65 25.60 5.66
C ASP A 155 15.77 25.60 6.92
N SER A 156 14.58 26.18 6.85
CA SER A 156 13.59 26.12 7.92
C SER A 156 13.12 24.71 8.22
N GLU A 157 12.83 23.92 7.15
CA GLU A 157 12.27 22.57 7.26
C GLU A 157 13.27 21.53 7.78
N ARG A 158 14.60 21.77 7.60
CA ARG A 158 15.65 20.89 8.18
C ARG A 158 15.44 20.68 9.68
N GLY A 159 15.12 21.75 10.40
CA GLY A 159 14.87 21.68 11.85
C GLY A 159 13.67 20.82 12.21
N VAL A 160 12.60 20.93 11.43
CA VAL A 160 11.35 20.17 11.62
C VAL A 160 11.59 18.68 11.43
N ILE A 161 12.23 18.27 10.33
CA ILE A 161 12.49 16.86 10.02
C ILE A 161 13.51 16.24 10.99
N MET A 162 14.52 17.01 11.41
CA MET A 162 15.47 16.53 12.45
C MET A 162 14.75 16.30 13.80
N GLU A 163 13.80 17.15 14.17
CA GLU A 163 13.00 16.93 15.38
C GLU A 163 12.06 15.75 15.23
N GLU A 164 11.48 15.56 14.06
CA GLU A 164 10.69 14.38 13.75
C GLU A 164 11.52 13.08 13.85
N LEU A 165 12.71 13.06 13.26
CA LEU A 165 13.65 11.94 13.40
C LEU A 165 13.93 11.62 14.87
N ARG A 166 14.16 12.65 15.68
CA ARG A 166 14.41 12.51 17.11
C ARG A 166 13.22 11.96 17.88
N THR A 167 12.01 12.39 17.55
CA THR A 167 10.78 11.96 18.25
C THR A 167 10.33 10.58 17.82
N ARG A 168 10.62 10.17 16.59
CA ARG A 168 10.33 8.83 16.07
C ARG A 168 11.34 7.77 16.51
N ASP A 169 12.54 8.16 17.01
CA ASP A 169 13.57 7.22 17.46
C ASP A 169 13.15 6.50 18.75
N GLY A 170 12.36 5.46 18.58
CA GLY A 170 11.91 4.54 19.63
C GLY A 170 12.28 3.10 19.31
N ALA A 171 12.20 2.21 20.31
CA ALA A 171 12.54 0.79 20.15
C ALA A 171 11.77 0.10 19.01
N GLY A 172 10.53 0.52 18.75
CA GLY A 172 9.72 -0.01 17.63
C GLY A 172 10.32 0.30 16.27
N LEU A 173 10.73 1.55 16.04
CA LEU A 173 11.38 1.94 14.77
C LEU A 173 12.74 1.24 14.60
N ARG A 174 13.53 1.16 15.67
CA ARG A 174 14.83 0.47 15.63
C ARG A 174 14.66 -1.03 15.31
N ALA A 175 13.63 -1.69 15.89
CA ALA A 175 13.29 -3.08 15.59
C ALA A 175 12.83 -3.25 14.14
N GLN A 176 12.00 -2.33 13.62
CA GLN A 176 11.55 -2.35 12.23
C GLN A 176 12.73 -2.19 11.26
N ASN A 177 13.65 -1.26 11.53
CA ASN A 177 14.83 -1.05 10.71
C ASN A 177 15.75 -2.29 10.70
N ASP A 178 15.93 -2.94 11.85
CA ASP A 178 16.69 -4.21 11.92
C ASP A 178 16.01 -5.32 11.11
N MET A 179 14.68 -5.44 11.23
CA MET A 179 13.91 -6.39 10.45
C MET A 179 14.05 -6.15 8.94
N ILE A 180 13.90 -4.90 8.48
CA ILE A 180 14.03 -4.52 7.07
C ILE A 180 15.43 -4.86 6.55
N LYS A 181 16.47 -4.47 7.27
CA LYS A 181 17.86 -4.77 6.94
C LYS A 181 18.10 -6.27 6.72
N ASN A 182 17.54 -7.12 7.56
CA ASN A 182 17.69 -8.56 7.44
C ASN A 182 16.79 -9.16 6.35
N LEU A 183 15.55 -8.69 6.25
CA LEU A 183 14.56 -9.20 5.29
C LEU A 183 14.94 -8.89 3.84
N PHE A 184 15.56 -7.73 3.60
CA PHE A 184 15.95 -7.25 2.27
C PHE A 184 17.47 -7.28 2.02
N LYS A 185 18.18 -8.13 2.75
CA LYS A 185 19.64 -8.23 2.66
C LYS A 185 20.11 -8.42 1.20
N GLY A 186 21.10 -7.62 0.82
CA GLY A 186 21.67 -7.65 -0.53
C GLY A 186 20.91 -6.79 -1.56
N THR A 187 19.97 -5.97 -1.13
CA THR A 187 19.22 -5.03 -1.99
C THR A 187 19.38 -3.59 -1.53
N LEU A 188 18.91 -2.62 -2.32
CA LEU A 188 18.88 -1.21 -1.90
C LEU A 188 18.01 -0.99 -0.66
N TYR A 189 16.94 -1.76 -0.47
CA TYR A 189 16.07 -1.67 0.72
C TYR A 189 16.83 -1.92 2.03
N GLU A 190 17.90 -2.74 2.01
CA GLU A 190 18.75 -2.97 3.19
C GLU A 190 19.37 -1.67 3.74
N HIS A 191 19.64 -0.72 2.85
CA HIS A 191 20.45 0.46 3.14
C HIS A 191 19.68 1.77 3.09
N ARG A 192 18.44 1.78 2.62
CA ARG A 192 17.61 2.99 2.53
C ARG A 192 16.88 3.26 3.83
N ASN A 193 17.00 4.51 4.31
CA ASN A 193 16.27 5.00 5.48
C ASN A 193 15.27 6.06 5.00
N LEU A 194 13.97 5.83 5.25
CA LEU A 194 12.89 6.71 4.79
C LEU A 194 13.05 8.18 5.21
N ILE A 195 13.42 8.40 6.46
CA ILE A 195 13.58 9.75 7.01
C ILE A 195 15.01 10.30 6.81
N GLY A 196 15.94 9.46 6.33
CA GLY A 196 17.34 9.79 6.16
C GLY A 196 18.17 9.73 7.44
N TYR A 197 19.35 10.32 7.39
CA TYR A 197 20.29 10.36 8.49
C TYR A 197 20.57 11.79 8.89
N LEU A 198 20.79 12.04 10.20
CA LEU A 198 20.96 13.36 10.77
C LEU A 198 22.02 14.21 10.04
N ASP A 199 23.18 13.62 9.71
CA ASP A 199 24.26 14.35 9.04
C ASP A 199 23.93 14.71 7.60
N GLY A 200 23.23 13.82 6.87
CA GLY A 200 22.72 14.08 5.52
C GLY A 200 21.69 15.21 5.52
N LEU A 201 20.70 15.12 6.41
CA LEU A 201 19.64 16.14 6.56
C LEU A 201 20.17 17.54 6.87
N LYS A 202 21.27 17.63 7.65
CA LYS A 202 21.92 18.92 7.98
C LYS A 202 22.64 19.56 6.82
N SER A 203 23.19 18.76 5.89
CA SER A 203 24.22 19.23 4.96
C SER A 203 23.93 18.99 3.48
N PHE A 204 22.80 18.35 3.11
CA PHE A 204 22.52 18.19 1.68
C PHE A 204 22.39 19.53 0.97
N GLU A 205 22.89 19.59 -0.25
CA GLU A 205 22.77 20.75 -1.11
C GLU A 205 21.36 20.81 -1.74
N ARG A 206 20.77 22.01 -1.84
CA ARG A 206 19.47 22.18 -2.53
C ARG A 206 19.43 21.52 -3.89
N SER A 207 20.54 21.54 -4.63
CA SER A 207 20.65 20.89 -5.94
C SER A 207 20.35 19.40 -5.90
N SER A 208 20.71 18.67 -4.83
CA SER A 208 20.40 17.24 -4.67
C SER A 208 18.90 17.01 -4.57
N LEU A 209 18.17 17.84 -3.80
CA LEU A 209 16.72 17.78 -3.70
C LEU A 209 16.04 18.13 -5.03
N VAL A 210 16.49 19.20 -5.69
CA VAL A 210 15.97 19.62 -7.00
C VAL A 210 16.23 18.56 -8.07
N ASN A 211 17.39 17.90 -8.04
CA ASN A 211 17.72 16.83 -8.97
C ASN A 211 16.81 15.61 -8.76
N PHE A 212 16.58 15.21 -7.50
CA PHE A 212 15.64 14.13 -7.18
C PHE A 212 14.23 14.47 -7.71
N TYR A 213 13.72 15.66 -7.38
CA TYR A 213 12.41 16.14 -7.80
C TYR A 213 12.24 16.11 -9.32
N LYS A 214 13.15 16.76 -10.07
CA LYS A 214 13.10 16.83 -11.53
C LYS A 214 13.29 15.48 -12.22
N LYS A 215 14.05 14.58 -11.61
CA LYS A 215 14.32 13.26 -12.15
C LYS A 215 13.11 12.34 -12.02
N TRP A 216 12.34 12.44 -10.94
CA TRP A 216 11.37 11.42 -10.57
C TRP A 216 9.92 11.88 -10.52
N TYR A 217 9.61 13.17 -10.20
CA TYR A 217 8.24 13.66 -10.19
C TYR A 217 7.76 13.91 -11.63
N ARG A 218 7.36 12.85 -12.29
CA ARG A 218 7.00 12.83 -13.70
C ARG A 218 5.61 12.27 -13.91
N PRO A 219 4.84 12.80 -14.90
CA PRO A 219 3.42 12.47 -15.07
C PRO A 219 3.15 10.97 -15.29
N GLU A 220 4.05 10.22 -15.94
CA GLU A 220 3.88 8.78 -16.15
C GLU A 220 3.98 7.95 -14.86
N TYR A 221 4.52 8.52 -13.78
CA TYR A 221 4.59 7.93 -12.44
C TYR A 221 3.55 8.52 -11.50
N GLN A 222 2.55 9.24 -12.03
CA GLN A 222 1.55 9.91 -11.22
C GLN A 222 0.13 9.43 -11.52
N ALA A 223 -0.69 9.36 -10.48
CA ALA A 223 -2.13 9.16 -10.61
C ALA A 223 -2.90 10.16 -9.76
N LEU A 224 -3.93 10.74 -10.34
CA LEU A 224 -4.93 11.55 -9.65
C LEU A 224 -6.13 10.68 -9.29
N VAL A 225 -6.60 10.76 -8.06
CA VAL A 225 -7.83 10.08 -7.64
C VAL A 225 -8.76 11.10 -6.99
N ILE A 226 -9.94 11.26 -7.58
CA ILE A 226 -10.97 12.17 -7.07
C ILE A 226 -12.25 11.37 -6.85
N VAL A 227 -12.71 11.34 -5.60
CA VAL A 227 -13.93 10.64 -5.22
C VAL A 227 -14.77 11.53 -4.34
N GLY A 228 -16.02 11.77 -4.73
CA GLY A 228 -16.91 12.58 -3.91
C GLY A 228 -18.17 13.07 -4.63
N ASP A 229 -18.86 14.00 -4.00
CA ASP A 229 -20.09 14.62 -4.52
C ASP A 229 -19.73 15.65 -5.61
N VAL A 230 -19.24 15.15 -6.74
CA VAL A 230 -18.77 15.94 -7.89
C VAL A 230 -19.38 15.46 -9.21
N ASP A 231 -19.47 16.35 -10.17
CA ASP A 231 -19.78 15.98 -11.56
C ASP A 231 -18.50 15.44 -12.23
N VAL A 232 -18.57 14.17 -12.65
CA VAL A 232 -17.41 13.45 -13.23
C VAL A 232 -16.92 14.09 -14.53
N ASP A 233 -17.84 14.53 -15.41
CA ASP A 233 -17.47 15.11 -16.68
C ASP A 233 -16.87 16.51 -16.49
N GLN A 234 -17.38 17.30 -15.54
CA GLN A 234 -16.81 18.59 -15.17
C GLN A 234 -15.40 18.43 -14.60
N VAL A 235 -15.20 17.51 -13.65
CA VAL A 235 -13.88 17.25 -13.05
C VAL A 235 -12.89 16.77 -14.12
N GLU A 236 -13.29 15.86 -14.99
CA GLU A 236 -12.43 15.37 -16.07
C GLU A 236 -11.99 16.51 -17.01
N ALA A 237 -12.92 17.39 -17.39
CA ALA A 237 -12.63 18.55 -18.24
C ALA A 237 -11.64 19.52 -17.54
N LYS A 238 -11.84 19.79 -16.23
CA LYS A 238 -10.94 20.64 -15.43
C LYS A 238 -9.55 20.04 -15.32
N ILE A 239 -9.43 18.74 -15.04
CA ILE A 239 -8.14 18.03 -14.99
C ILE A 239 -7.42 18.13 -16.34
N LYS A 240 -8.10 17.82 -17.43
CA LYS A 240 -7.51 17.90 -18.78
C LYS A 240 -7.00 19.30 -19.12
N ALA A 241 -7.74 20.34 -18.72
CA ALA A 241 -7.34 21.72 -18.96
C ALA A 241 -6.16 22.14 -18.05
N LEU A 242 -6.22 21.80 -16.78
CA LEU A 242 -5.25 22.24 -15.78
C LEU A 242 -3.89 21.54 -15.93
N MET A 243 -3.88 20.23 -16.23
CA MET A 243 -2.65 19.44 -16.38
C MET A 243 -2.02 19.53 -17.78
N ALA A 244 -2.59 20.32 -18.67
CA ALA A 244 -2.11 20.45 -20.06
C ALA A 244 -0.75 21.17 -20.19
N ASP A 245 -0.35 21.95 -19.21
CA ASP A 245 0.95 22.64 -19.15
C ASP A 245 2.08 21.74 -18.61
N ILE A 246 1.75 20.57 -18.06
CA ILE A 246 2.72 19.58 -17.61
C ILE A 246 3.20 18.76 -18.81
N PRO A 247 4.48 18.88 -19.23
CA PRO A 247 4.96 18.18 -20.40
C PRO A 247 5.11 16.67 -20.15
N ALA A 248 4.97 15.88 -21.22
CA ALA A 248 5.38 14.48 -21.17
C ALA A 248 6.90 14.38 -20.96
N SER A 249 7.35 13.32 -20.32
CA SER A 249 8.77 13.07 -20.07
C SER A 249 9.53 12.86 -21.38
N PRO A 250 10.81 13.29 -21.45
CA PRO A 250 11.69 12.97 -22.57
C PRO A 250 11.81 11.46 -22.76
N ALA A 251 11.99 11.02 -24.01
CA ALA A 251 12.09 9.59 -24.35
C ALA A 251 13.31 8.89 -23.72
N ASP A 252 14.35 9.65 -23.37
CA ASP A 252 15.58 9.21 -22.71
C ASP A 252 15.57 9.42 -21.19
N ALA A 253 14.41 9.78 -20.62
CA ALA A 253 14.28 9.96 -19.19
C ALA A 253 14.61 8.66 -18.40
N ALA A 254 15.23 8.83 -17.23
CA ALA A 254 15.63 7.71 -16.39
C ALA A 254 14.43 6.80 -16.07
N GLN A 255 14.63 5.50 -16.14
CA GLN A 255 13.59 4.51 -15.78
C GLN A 255 13.83 4.01 -14.36
N LYS A 256 12.73 3.65 -13.66
CA LYS A 256 12.83 3.00 -12.35
C LYS A 256 13.42 1.61 -12.50
N GLU A 257 14.32 1.28 -11.60
CA GLU A 257 14.86 -0.08 -11.51
C GLU A 257 13.86 -1.00 -10.77
N VAL A 258 13.64 -2.19 -11.32
CA VAL A 258 12.88 -3.24 -10.65
C VAL A 258 13.83 -4.05 -9.78
N ILE A 259 13.71 -3.88 -8.47
CA ILE A 259 14.57 -4.55 -7.50
C ILE A 259 13.97 -5.90 -7.12
N MET A 260 14.69 -6.97 -7.42
CA MET A 260 14.33 -8.33 -7.00
C MET A 260 15.07 -8.69 -5.71
N VAL A 261 14.34 -9.23 -4.75
CA VAL A 261 14.93 -9.70 -3.49
C VAL A 261 15.46 -11.12 -3.69
N PRO A 262 16.77 -11.36 -3.52
CA PRO A 262 17.34 -12.68 -3.79
C PRO A 262 16.83 -13.73 -2.78
N ALA A 263 16.56 -14.93 -3.27
CA ALA A 263 16.33 -16.08 -2.40
C ALA A 263 17.62 -16.44 -1.65
N THR A 264 17.48 -17.03 -0.47
CA THR A 264 18.61 -17.52 0.33
C THR A 264 18.46 -19.02 0.55
N ASP A 265 19.58 -19.75 0.45
CA ASP A 265 19.60 -21.20 0.72
C ASP A 265 19.50 -21.50 2.22
N GLU A 266 20.02 -20.61 3.05
CA GLU A 266 20.00 -20.72 4.51
C GLU A 266 19.04 -19.69 5.14
N PRO A 267 18.40 -20.02 6.26
CA PRO A 267 17.57 -19.07 7.00
C PRO A 267 18.37 -17.86 7.48
N ILE A 268 17.80 -16.66 7.31
CA ILE A 268 18.33 -15.45 7.94
C ILE A 268 17.76 -15.40 9.36
N ILE A 269 18.62 -15.36 10.36
CA ILE A 269 18.24 -15.28 11.76
C ILE A 269 18.65 -13.90 12.28
N SER A 270 17.69 -13.16 12.85
CA SER A 270 17.92 -11.89 13.52
C SER A 270 17.38 -11.96 14.95
N VAL A 271 18.16 -11.42 15.89
CA VAL A 271 17.76 -11.24 17.28
C VAL A 271 17.98 -9.77 17.62
N PHE A 272 16.89 -9.05 17.77
CA PHE A 272 16.91 -7.64 18.18
C PHE A 272 16.52 -7.53 19.66
N THR A 273 17.27 -6.75 20.43
CA THR A 273 16.99 -6.45 21.83
C THR A 273 17.11 -4.96 22.10
N ASP A 274 16.16 -4.41 22.82
CA ASP A 274 16.19 -3.01 23.25
C ASP A 274 15.55 -2.88 24.64
N LYS A 275 16.15 -2.02 25.49
CA LYS A 275 15.67 -1.80 26.88
C LYS A 275 14.30 -1.16 26.98
N GLU A 276 13.82 -0.52 25.89
CA GLU A 276 12.53 0.15 25.82
C GLU A 276 11.42 -0.79 25.33
N LEU A 277 11.77 -2.00 24.84
CA LEU A 277 10.77 -2.99 24.46
C LEU A 277 10.09 -3.56 25.70
N THR A 278 8.78 -3.51 25.74
CA THR A 278 7.95 -4.01 26.86
C THR A 278 7.44 -5.43 26.62
N GLN A 279 7.57 -5.95 25.40
CA GLN A 279 7.12 -7.28 25.01
C GLN A 279 8.14 -7.94 24.08
N SER A 280 8.20 -9.26 24.16
CA SER A 280 8.95 -10.09 23.22
C SER A 280 8.02 -10.66 22.17
N SER A 281 8.43 -10.64 20.91
CA SER A 281 7.71 -11.28 19.82
C SER A 281 8.64 -12.15 19.00
N VAL A 282 8.08 -13.15 18.35
CA VAL A 282 8.75 -13.97 17.36
C VAL A 282 8.04 -13.85 16.03
N MET A 283 8.81 -13.75 14.94
CA MET A 283 8.28 -13.66 13.59
C MET A 283 9.05 -14.61 12.67
N MET A 284 8.35 -15.22 11.74
CA MET A 284 8.96 -15.99 10.65
C MET A 284 8.37 -15.52 9.33
N PHE A 285 9.23 -15.34 8.34
CA PHE A 285 8.88 -14.92 6.99
C PHE A 285 9.32 -15.99 5.99
N ALA A 286 8.36 -16.60 5.30
CA ALA A 286 8.64 -17.37 4.09
C ALA A 286 8.48 -16.45 2.89
N ARG A 287 9.61 -15.93 2.39
CA ARG A 287 9.64 -14.95 1.27
C ARG A 287 9.41 -15.64 -0.07
N ARG A 288 8.69 -14.97 -0.95
CA ARG A 288 8.51 -15.40 -2.36
C ARG A 288 8.40 -14.18 -3.28
N GLU A 289 8.63 -14.39 -4.58
CA GLU A 289 8.34 -13.36 -5.58
C GLU A 289 6.84 -13.03 -5.56
N ALA A 290 6.52 -11.73 -5.60
CA ALA A 290 5.15 -11.27 -5.70
C ALA A 290 4.51 -11.70 -7.04
N LEU A 291 3.21 -11.90 -7.03
CA LEU A 291 2.45 -12.06 -8.26
C LEU A 291 2.60 -10.77 -9.10
N PRO A 292 3.12 -10.84 -10.36
CA PRO A 292 3.29 -9.66 -11.18
C PRO A 292 2.02 -8.83 -11.34
N LYS A 293 2.16 -7.51 -11.42
CA LYS A 293 1.05 -6.54 -11.46
C LYS A 293 0.03 -6.85 -12.56
N GLU A 294 0.48 -7.30 -13.73
CA GLU A 294 -0.36 -7.66 -14.87
C GLU A 294 -1.29 -8.86 -14.62
N TYR A 295 -1.03 -9.66 -13.59
CA TYR A 295 -1.89 -10.79 -13.22
C TYR A 295 -2.84 -10.48 -12.07
N GLN A 296 -2.65 -9.37 -11.35
CA GLN A 296 -3.43 -9.03 -10.16
C GLN A 296 -4.92 -8.80 -10.50
N ASN A 297 -5.22 -8.02 -11.56
CA ASN A 297 -6.60 -7.77 -12.02
C ASN A 297 -7.11 -8.86 -12.96
N THR A 298 -6.86 -10.12 -12.62
CA THR A 298 -7.34 -11.27 -13.38
C THR A 298 -8.01 -12.31 -12.49
N SER A 299 -8.75 -13.24 -13.10
CA SER A 299 -9.33 -14.38 -12.38
C SER A 299 -8.27 -15.20 -11.61
N VAL A 300 -7.04 -15.25 -12.11
CA VAL A 300 -5.91 -15.93 -11.45
C VAL A 300 -5.48 -15.17 -10.19
N GLY A 301 -5.25 -13.86 -10.31
CA GLY A 301 -4.88 -13.02 -9.17
C GLY A 301 -5.96 -13.01 -8.09
N TYR A 302 -7.21 -12.89 -8.49
CA TYR A 302 -8.35 -12.95 -7.57
C TYR A 302 -8.39 -14.26 -6.79
N SER A 303 -8.29 -15.38 -7.50
CA SER A 303 -8.32 -16.73 -6.87
C SER A 303 -7.12 -16.93 -5.95
N TYR A 304 -5.94 -16.45 -6.34
CA TYR A 304 -4.74 -16.47 -5.50
C TYR A 304 -4.96 -15.72 -4.18
N ASN A 305 -5.47 -14.49 -4.24
CA ASN A 305 -5.77 -13.69 -3.06
C ASN A 305 -6.87 -14.32 -2.19
N LEU A 306 -7.86 -14.95 -2.81
CA LEU A 306 -8.92 -15.66 -2.09
C LEU A 306 -8.40 -16.90 -1.36
N ILE A 307 -7.51 -17.70 -1.97
CA ILE A 307 -6.81 -18.81 -1.31
C ILE A 307 -6.04 -18.31 -0.09
N ASN A 308 -5.27 -17.22 -0.23
CA ASN A 308 -4.54 -16.59 0.87
C ASN A 308 -5.48 -16.17 2.01
N SER A 309 -6.66 -15.63 1.67
CA SER A 309 -7.68 -15.26 2.65
C SER A 309 -8.21 -16.48 3.43
N PHE A 310 -8.50 -17.60 2.73
CA PHE A 310 -8.90 -18.85 3.39
C PHE A 310 -7.85 -19.34 4.38
N VAL A 311 -6.60 -19.38 3.97
CA VAL A 311 -5.49 -19.83 4.81
C VAL A 311 -5.31 -18.91 6.03
N SER A 312 -5.37 -17.60 5.83
CA SER A 312 -5.28 -16.62 6.91
C SER A 312 -6.39 -16.78 7.95
N VAL A 313 -7.64 -16.98 7.51
CA VAL A 313 -8.80 -17.21 8.40
C VAL A 313 -8.65 -18.52 9.19
N MET A 314 -8.26 -19.62 8.51
CA MET A 314 -8.11 -20.92 9.17
C MET A 314 -6.94 -20.94 10.14
N MET A 315 -5.82 -20.32 9.78
CA MET A 315 -4.66 -20.20 10.69
C MET A 315 -4.94 -19.26 11.85
N GLY A 316 -5.61 -18.13 11.61
CA GLY A 316 -6.07 -17.24 12.67
C GLY A 316 -6.89 -17.98 13.73
N ALA A 317 -7.85 -18.80 13.31
CA ALA A 317 -8.66 -19.60 14.22
C ALA A 317 -7.83 -20.62 15.04
N ARG A 318 -6.79 -21.25 14.45
CA ARG A 318 -5.86 -22.12 15.19
C ARG A 318 -5.05 -21.37 16.24
N PHE A 319 -4.51 -20.20 15.89
CA PHE A 319 -3.75 -19.36 16.81
C PHE A 319 -4.63 -18.84 17.96
N ASP A 320 -5.87 -18.44 17.67
CA ASP A 320 -6.83 -18.01 18.67
C ASP A 320 -7.17 -19.15 19.67
N GLU A 321 -7.37 -20.38 19.18
CA GLU A 321 -7.62 -21.54 20.03
C GLU A 321 -6.42 -21.83 20.97
N ILE A 322 -5.20 -21.72 20.46
CA ILE A 322 -3.98 -21.89 21.27
C ILE A 322 -3.85 -20.77 22.31
N ALA A 323 -4.10 -19.52 21.93
CA ALA A 323 -4.00 -18.37 22.83
C ALA A 323 -5.04 -18.37 23.96
N GLN A 324 -6.18 -19.05 23.77
CA GLN A 324 -7.23 -19.18 24.78
C GLN A 324 -7.00 -20.35 25.78
N ALA A 325 -5.99 -21.18 25.57
CA ALA A 325 -5.67 -22.28 26.49
C ALA A 325 -5.17 -21.74 27.84
N ALA A 326 -5.44 -22.48 28.93
CA ALA A 326 -5.07 -22.05 30.28
C ALA A 326 -3.54 -21.88 30.47
N ASP A 327 -2.73 -22.64 29.73
CA ASP A 327 -1.27 -22.61 29.71
C ASP A 327 -0.72 -22.12 28.35
N ALA A 328 -1.44 -21.21 27.70
CA ALA A 328 -1.10 -20.69 26.39
C ALA A 328 0.41 -20.35 26.28
N PRO A 329 1.08 -20.78 25.19
CA PRO A 329 2.51 -20.53 25.01
C PRO A 329 2.81 -19.06 24.60
N PHE A 330 1.80 -18.31 24.17
CA PHE A 330 1.90 -16.92 23.76
C PHE A 330 0.61 -16.15 24.11
N LEU A 331 0.71 -14.83 24.15
CA LEU A 331 -0.43 -13.92 24.41
C LEU A 331 -1.39 -13.82 23.20
N GLY A 332 -0.86 -13.98 22.02
CA GLY A 332 -1.56 -13.94 20.76
C GLY A 332 -0.60 -14.20 19.61
N GLY A 333 -1.14 -14.60 18.50
CA GLY A 333 -0.36 -14.87 17.31
C GLY A 333 -1.25 -14.92 16.07
N GLY A 334 -0.63 -15.10 14.92
CA GLY A 334 -1.35 -15.18 13.66
C GLY A 334 -0.45 -15.44 12.47
N MET A 335 -1.10 -15.52 11.34
CA MET A 335 -0.47 -15.64 10.03
C MET A 335 -1.05 -14.57 9.10
N SER A 336 -0.21 -13.99 8.27
CA SER A 336 -0.63 -13.11 7.19
C SER A 336 0.06 -13.49 5.88
N GLU A 337 -0.61 -13.26 4.78
CA GLU A 337 -0.15 -13.54 3.42
C GLU A 337 -0.11 -12.28 2.58
N GLY A 338 0.84 -12.20 1.67
CA GLY A 338 0.90 -11.16 0.65
C GLY A 338 2.05 -10.19 0.82
N SER A 339 1.86 -8.97 0.31
CA SER A 339 2.87 -7.92 0.35
C SER A 339 3.18 -7.48 1.77
N ILE A 340 4.45 -7.26 2.05
CA ILE A 340 4.92 -6.65 3.32
C ILE A 340 4.93 -5.12 3.26
N GLY A 341 4.44 -4.52 2.15
CA GLY A 341 4.25 -3.07 2.03
C GLY A 341 5.54 -2.25 1.86
N ILE A 342 6.68 -2.92 1.58
CA ILE A 342 7.99 -2.26 1.44
C ILE A 342 8.52 -2.41 0.02
N CYS A 343 8.43 -3.60 -0.54
CA CYS A 343 8.97 -3.93 -1.87
C CYS A 343 7.87 -4.59 -2.71
N PRO A 344 7.53 -4.03 -3.89
CA PRO A 344 6.42 -4.54 -4.70
C PRO A 344 6.72 -5.91 -5.35
N THR A 345 7.99 -6.33 -5.41
CA THR A 345 8.41 -7.61 -5.98
C THR A 345 8.47 -8.75 -4.96
N LEU A 346 8.21 -8.46 -3.67
CA LEU A 346 8.28 -9.43 -2.59
C LEU A 346 6.94 -9.57 -1.87
N GLU A 347 6.50 -10.82 -1.78
CA GLU A 347 5.45 -11.26 -0.87
C GLU A 347 6.02 -12.21 0.19
N SER A 348 5.29 -12.41 1.24
CA SER A 348 5.65 -13.38 2.28
C SER A 348 4.42 -14.04 2.90
N THR A 349 4.63 -15.27 3.35
CA THR A 349 3.84 -15.86 4.42
C THR A 349 4.51 -15.49 5.73
N MET A 350 3.88 -14.66 6.54
CA MET A 350 4.40 -14.23 7.83
C MET A 350 3.62 -14.90 8.96
N PHE A 351 4.35 -15.56 9.86
CA PHE A 351 3.84 -16.02 11.14
C PHE A 351 4.37 -15.13 12.25
N SER A 352 3.55 -14.77 13.21
CA SER A 352 3.96 -13.95 14.36
C SER A 352 3.29 -14.44 15.64
N ALA A 353 3.99 -14.30 16.76
CA ALA A 353 3.44 -14.54 18.09
C ALA A 353 4.07 -13.59 19.11
N THR A 354 3.24 -13.01 20.00
CA THR A 354 3.67 -12.21 21.14
C THR A 354 3.85 -13.13 22.35
N ALA A 355 5.07 -13.23 22.85
CA ALA A 355 5.42 -14.15 23.92
C ALA A 355 5.01 -13.61 25.31
N HIS A 356 4.71 -14.51 26.25
CA HIS A 356 4.74 -14.18 27.66
C HIS A 356 6.17 -13.85 28.11
N GLU A 357 6.31 -13.07 29.17
CA GLU A 357 7.62 -12.72 29.73
C GLU A 357 8.44 -13.99 30.04
N GLY A 358 9.66 -14.04 29.51
CA GLY A 358 10.59 -15.16 29.67
C GLY A 358 10.21 -16.45 28.92
N ARG A 359 9.14 -16.44 28.07
CA ARG A 359 8.65 -17.62 27.36
C ARG A 359 8.75 -17.49 25.83
N THR A 360 9.75 -16.78 25.32
CA THR A 360 9.96 -16.58 23.88
C THR A 360 10.15 -17.90 23.14
N ASP A 361 10.88 -18.86 23.73
CA ASP A 361 11.09 -20.18 23.15
C ASP A 361 9.78 -20.98 23.03
N ASP A 362 8.89 -20.88 24.02
CA ASP A 362 7.59 -21.54 23.97
C ASP A 362 6.72 -20.99 22.85
N ALA A 363 6.68 -19.65 22.71
CA ALA A 363 5.98 -18.97 21.64
C ALA A 363 6.52 -19.37 20.25
N PHE A 364 7.85 -19.39 20.09
CA PHE A 364 8.49 -19.84 18.86
C PHE A 364 8.14 -21.30 18.52
N ARG A 365 8.28 -22.21 19.51
CA ARG A 365 7.98 -23.63 19.31
C ARG A 365 6.52 -23.87 18.91
N ALA A 366 5.59 -23.20 19.58
CA ALA A 366 4.17 -23.35 19.28
C ALA A 366 3.85 -22.83 17.88
N MET A 367 4.32 -21.62 17.53
CA MET A 367 4.15 -21.02 16.22
C MET A 367 4.76 -21.91 15.12
N TYR A 368 6.00 -22.38 15.29
CA TYR A 368 6.68 -23.27 14.34
C TYR A 368 5.95 -24.60 14.20
N THR A 369 5.42 -25.14 15.29
CA THR A 369 4.64 -26.39 15.27
C THR A 369 3.38 -26.26 14.43
N GLU A 370 2.65 -25.14 14.56
CA GLU A 370 1.45 -24.92 13.76
C GLU A 370 1.78 -24.66 12.27
N MET A 371 2.87 -23.95 11.98
CA MET A 371 3.37 -23.83 10.60
C MET A 371 3.68 -25.21 10.00
N GLU A 372 4.45 -26.05 10.72
CA GLU A 372 4.78 -27.41 10.26
C GLU A 372 3.54 -28.33 10.18
N ARG A 373 2.56 -28.14 11.07
CA ARG A 373 1.29 -28.85 11.02
C ARG A 373 0.51 -28.48 9.76
N MET A 374 0.42 -27.19 9.44
CA MET A 374 -0.19 -26.71 8.20
C MET A 374 0.53 -27.33 6.99
N ARG A 375 1.85 -27.21 6.91
CA ARG A 375 2.65 -27.69 5.79
C ARG A 375 2.54 -29.20 5.58
N ARG A 376 2.47 -30.01 6.66
CA ARG A 376 2.48 -31.49 6.58
C ARG A 376 1.09 -32.09 6.44
N HIS A 377 0.09 -31.48 7.01
CA HIS A 377 -1.24 -32.06 7.17
C HIS A 377 -2.36 -31.20 6.56
N GLY A 378 -2.04 -29.94 6.19
CA GLY A 378 -3.03 -29.01 5.65
C GLY A 378 -4.13 -28.67 6.64
N PHE A 379 -5.29 -28.41 6.10
CA PHE A 379 -6.52 -28.07 6.83
C PHE A 379 -7.54 -29.19 6.67
N THR A 380 -8.44 -29.29 7.65
CA THR A 380 -9.56 -30.23 7.62
C THR A 380 -10.77 -29.62 6.89
N ALA A 381 -11.67 -30.48 6.41
CA ALA A 381 -12.93 -30.03 5.82
C ALA A 381 -13.76 -29.15 6.79
N GLY A 382 -13.70 -29.43 8.10
CA GLY A 382 -14.41 -28.63 9.10
C GLY A 382 -13.84 -27.21 9.28
N GLU A 383 -12.51 -27.05 9.21
CA GLU A 383 -11.86 -25.73 9.22
C GLU A 383 -12.24 -24.95 7.95
N PHE A 384 -12.16 -25.60 6.81
CA PHE A 384 -12.52 -25.00 5.52
C PHE A 384 -13.98 -24.51 5.51
N GLU A 385 -14.93 -25.32 5.95
CA GLU A 385 -16.34 -24.94 5.95
C GLU A 385 -16.62 -23.75 6.88
N ARG A 386 -15.96 -23.66 8.04
CA ARG A 386 -16.07 -22.48 8.92
C ARG A 386 -15.50 -21.22 8.26
N ALA A 387 -14.32 -21.32 7.66
CA ALA A 387 -13.68 -20.21 6.94
C ALA A 387 -14.55 -19.78 5.74
N LYS A 388 -15.08 -20.73 4.97
CA LYS A 388 -16.01 -20.49 3.86
C LYS A 388 -17.22 -19.65 4.30
N GLN A 389 -17.86 -20.04 5.39
CA GLN A 389 -19.01 -19.29 5.91
C GLN A 389 -18.62 -17.89 6.42
N GLU A 390 -17.44 -17.73 6.95
CA GLU A 390 -16.95 -16.44 7.41
C GLU A 390 -16.65 -15.50 6.23
N ILE A 391 -15.95 -15.97 5.21
CA ILE A 391 -15.62 -15.21 4.00
C ILE A 391 -16.89 -14.83 3.25
N LEU A 392 -17.84 -15.77 3.07
CA LEU A 392 -19.13 -15.48 2.44
C LEU A 392 -19.93 -14.41 3.20
N ARG A 393 -19.97 -14.47 4.53
CA ARG A 393 -20.62 -13.42 5.35
C ARG A 393 -19.92 -12.07 5.25
N TRP A 394 -18.60 -12.07 5.12
CA TRP A 394 -17.86 -10.83 4.89
C TRP A 394 -18.21 -10.21 3.53
N SER A 395 -18.17 -11.00 2.48
CA SER A 395 -18.56 -10.60 1.11
C SER A 395 -20.00 -10.07 1.05
N GLU A 396 -20.96 -10.77 1.68
CA GLU A 396 -22.35 -10.33 1.78
C GLU A 396 -22.49 -8.99 2.51
N ARG A 397 -21.71 -8.75 3.59
CA ARG A 397 -21.71 -7.46 4.31
C ARG A 397 -21.20 -6.33 3.41
N GLN A 398 -20.13 -6.55 2.64
CA GLN A 398 -19.61 -5.56 1.69
C GLN A 398 -20.69 -5.19 0.67
N TYR A 399 -21.35 -6.19 0.08
CA TYR A 399 -22.45 -5.96 -0.85
C TYR A 399 -23.63 -5.23 -0.21
N THR A 400 -24.04 -5.63 0.97
CA THR A 400 -25.17 -5.00 1.70
C THR A 400 -24.90 -3.54 2.01
N ASN A 401 -23.66 -3.20 2.40
CA ASN A 401 -23.25 -1.85 2.76
C ASN A 401 -22.73 -1.01 1.59
N ARG A 402 -22.81 -1.49 0.35
CA ARG A 402 -22.22 -0.86 -0.83
C ARG A 402 -22.63 0.60 -1.08
N ASN A 403 -23.82 0.99 -0.60
CA ASN A 403 -24.34 2.36 -0.73
C ASN A 403 -23.91 3.28 0.44
N ASP A 404 -23.13 2.77 1.38
CA ASP A 404 -22.67 3.51 2.57
C ASP A 404 -21.13 3.50 2.66
N VAL A 405 -20.45 3.38 1.52
CA VAL A 405 -18.99 3.38 1.43
C VAL A 405 -18.48 4.81 1.39
N HIS A 406 -17.54 5.12 2.26
CA HIS A 406 -16.92 6.44 2.35
C HIS A 406 -16.04 6.75 1.12
N ASN A 407 -15.93 8.03 0.75
CA ASN A 407 -15.12 8.49 -0.38
C ASN A 407 -13.69 7.94 -0.35
N ASP A 408 -13.05 7.99 0.81
CA ASP A 408 -11.67 7.51 0.99
C ASP A 408 -11.50 6.01 0.74
N SER A 409 -12.54 5.20 1.01
CA SER A 409 -12.48 3.74 0.77
C SER A 409 -12.43 3.43 -0.73
N TYR A 410 -13.17 4.19 -1.54
CA TYR A 410 -13.06 4.08 -2.99
C TYR A 410 -11.73 4.64 -3.49
N ALA A 411 -11.30 5.80 -2.96
CA ALA A 411 -10.02 6.39 -3.35
C ALA A 411 -8.86 5.42 -3.10
N GLN A 412 -8.81 4.78 -1.92
CA GLN A 412 -7.77 3.80 -1.60
C GLN A 412 -7.80 2.58 -2.54
N ARG A 413 -8.99 2.10 -2.92
CA ARG A 413 -9.13 1.00 -3.90
C ARG A 413 -8.52 1.38 -5.26
N TYR A 414 -8.71 2.62 -5.72
CA TYR A 414 -8.18 3.09 -7.00
C TYR A 414 -6.67 3.34 -6.93
N LEU A 415 -6.17 3.83 -5.80
CA LEU A 415 -4.73 3.95 -5.54
C LEU A 415 -4.06 2.57 -5.55
N ASP A 416 -4.64 1.57 -4.88
CA ASP A 416 -4.13 0.20 -4.89
C ASP A 416 -4.18 -0.43 -6.30
N HIS A 417 -5.24 -0.14 -7.08
CA HIS A 417 -5.30 -0.58 -8.47
C HIS A 417 -4.18 0.05 -9.30
N TYR A 418 -3.96 1.37 -9.18
CA TYR A 418 -2.86 2.05 -9.87
C TYR A 418 -1.50 1.50 -9.45
N ALA A 419 -1.25 1.41 -8.15
CA ALA A 419 0.05 1.00 -7.61
C ALA A 419 0.35 -0.49 -7.85
N LYS A 420 -0.61 -1.37 -7.57
CA LYS A 420 -0.42 -2.83 -7.45
C LYS A 420 -1.17 -3.64 -8.52
N GLY A 421 -2.11 -3.02 -9.25
CA GLY A 421 -2.98 -3.74 -10.19
C GLY A 421 -4.10 -4.54 -9.54
N THR A 422 -4.45 -4.25 -8.28
CA THR A 422 -5.50 -4.98 -7.56
C THR A 422 -6.86 -4.84 -8.25
N PRO A 423 -7.76 -5.83 -8.13
CA PRO A 423 -9.11 -5.75 -8.70
C PRO A 423 -9.89 -4.54 -8.18
N MET A 424 -10.64 -3.90 -9.06
CA MET A 424 -11.55 -2.82 -8.70
C MET A 424 -12.93 -3.00 -9.35
N MET A 425 -13.51 -4.16 -9.16
CA MET A 425 -14.90 -4.45 -9.55
C MET A 425 -15.88 -3.64 -8.69
N ASP A 426 -17.09 -3.37 -9.19
CA ASP A 426 -18.17 -2.89 -8.34
C ASP A 426 -18.59 -3.97 -7.33
N ALA A 427 -19.21 -3.55 -6.23
CA ALA A 427 -19.54 -4.44 -5.11
C ALA A 427 -20.53 -5.55 -5.46
N GLU A 428 -21.42 -5.35 -6.45
CA GLU A 428 -22.35 -6.37 -6.91
C GLU A 428 -21.62 -7.44 -7.74
N THR A 429 -20.78 -7.01 -8.67
CA THR A 429 -19.95 -7.88 -9.50
C THR A 429 -18.98 -8.68 -8.62
N GLU A 430 -18.32 -8.03 -7.65
CA GLU A 430 -17.41 -8.68 -6.72
C GLU A 430 -18.15 -9.75 -5.87
N TRP A 431 -19.30 -9.41 -5.31
CA TRP A 431 -20.12 -10.35 -4.55
C TRP A 431 -20.58 -11.56 -5.38
N GLN A 432 -21.02 -11.34 -6.63
CA GLN A 432 -21.42 -12.43 -7.53
C GLN A 432 -20.22 -13.32 -7.89
N PHE A 433 -19.05 -12.72 -8.09
CA PHE A 433 -17.82 -13.44 -8.39
C PHE A 433 -17.35 -14.27 -7.19
N ASP A 434 -17.41 -13.70 -5.98
CA ASP A 434 -17.16 -14.39 -4.73
C ASP A 434 -18.07 -15.62 -4.57
N GLN A 435 -19.37 -15.45 -4.74
CA GLN A 435 -20.32 -16.56 -4.66
C GLN A 435 -19.97 -17.68 -5.64
N MET A 436 -19.60 -17.34 -6.86
CA MET A 436 -19.23 -18.30 -7.89
C MET A 436 -17.93 -19.05 -7.52
N VAL A 437 -16.87 -18.32 -7.18
CA VAL A 437 -15.54 -18.91 -6.94
C VAL A 437 -15.50 -19.68 -5.62
N ILE A 438 -16.01 -19.11 -4.53
CA ILE A 438 -15.99 -19.73 -3.19
C ILE A 438 -16.81 -21.03 -3.18
N ASN A 439 -17.94 -21.08 -3.88
CA ASN A 439 -18.75 -22.31 -3.93
C ASN A 439 -18.12 -23.44 -4.74
N GLN A 440 -17.15 -23.13 -5.60
CA GLN A 440 -16.39 -24.14 -6.36
C GLN A 440 -15.12 -24.58 -5.61
N MET A 441 -14.68 -23.85 -4.60
CA MET A 441 -13.53 -24.21 -3.77
C MET A 441 -13.83 -25.35 -2.81
N ASN A 442 -12.81 -26.13 -2.51
CA ASN A 442 -12.81 -27.15 -1.47
C ASN A 442 -11.45 -27.17 -0.75
N VAL A 443 -11.38 -27.93 0.34
CA VAL A 443 -10.17 -28.00 1.17
C VAL A 443 -8.96 -28.54 0.43
N ASP A 444 -9.16 -29.43 -0.56
CA ASP A 444 -8.04 -30.03 -1.31
C ASP A 444 -7.34 -28.99 -2.18
N VAL A 445 -8.08 -28.04 -2.77
CA VAL A 445 -7.51 -26.90 -3.52
C VAL A 445 -6.61 -26.06 -2.61
N ILE A 446 -7.07 -25.75 -1.39
CA ILE A 446 -6.29 -24.98 -0.43
C ILE A 446 -5.03 -25.75 0.01
N ASN A 447 -5.17 -27.04 0.34
CA ASN A 447 -4.06 -27.88 0.79
C ASN A 447 -3.01 -28.16 -0.29
N GLN A 448 -3.36 -28.02 -1.57
CA GLN A 448 -2.40 -28.16 -2.67
C GLN A 448 -1.60 -26.87 -2.92
N ALA A 449 -2.10 -25.72 -2.46
CA ALA A 449 -1.45 -24.44 -2.63
C ALA A 449 -0.32 -24.20 -1.61
N TYR A 450 -0.32 -24.95 -0.50
CA TYR A 450 0.61 -24.86 0.63
C TYR A 450 1.22 -26.22 0.97
#